data_c84541fe82b6c186f5a6aef0308b5145
#
_entry.id   c84541fe82b6c186f5a6aef0308b5145
#
_cell.length_a   1.000
_cell.length_b   1.000
_cell.length_c   1.000
_cell.angle_alpha   90.00
_cell.angle_beta   90.00
_cell.angle_gamma   90.00
#
_symmetry.space_group_name_H-M   'P 1'
#
loop_
_entity.id
_entity.type
_entity.pdbx_description
1 polymer ?
#
loop_
_entity_poly.entity_id
_entity_poly.type
_entity_poly.pdbx_seq_one_letter_code
_entity_poly.pdbx_strand_id
1 'polypeptide(L)' 'WRKRHMKTKKVVRKIFDTLNYSKKLKMSSILPDRDSDYAILLELEDGSKFEIIIIPTRRFV' A
#
# COMPACT_ATOMS: atom_id res chain seq x y z
N TRP A 1 12.72 16.35 23.07
CA TRP A 1 11.75 15.44 22.49
C TRP A 1 11.65 15.60 20.99
N ARG A 2 11.50 14.52 20.30
CA ARG A 2 11.34 14.60 18.86
C ARG A 2 10.26 13.63 18.40
N LYS A 3 9.61 14.03 17.34
CA LYS A 3 8.58 13.24 16.73
C LYS A 3 9.19 12.05 15.99
N ARG A 4 8.58 10.89 16.13
CA ARG A 4 9.01 9.73 15.40
C ARG A 4 8.19 9.60 14.13
N HIS A 5 8.86 9.28 13.05
CA HIS A 5 8.20 9.01 11.80
C HIS A 5 8.02 7.51 11.66
N MET A 6 6.86 7.11 11.14
CA MET A 6 6.62 5.72 10.86
C MET A 6 7.50 5.28 9.70
N LYS A 7 8.11 4.12 9.83
CA LYS A 7 8.92 3.59 8.75
C LYS A 7 8.05 3.24 7.55
N THR A 8 8.56 3.47 6.36
CA THR A 8 7.79 3.26 5.13
C THR A 8 7.28 1.83 5.01
N LYS A 9 8.10 0.83 5.36
CA LYS A 9 7.67 -0.57 5.32
C LYS A 9 6.46 -0.81 6.23
N LYS A 10 6.43 -0.16 7.37
CA LYS A 10 5.31 -0.31 8.30
C LYS A 10 4.04 0.33 7.74
N VAL A 11 4.19 1.47 7.08
CA VAL A 11 3.06 2.14 6.42
C VAL A 11 2.51 1.25 5.32
N VAL A 12 3.39 0.66 4.51
CA VAL A 12 2.97 -0.24 3.43
C VAL A 12 2.16 -1.40 3.99
N ARG A 13 2.63 -2.00 5.09
CA ARG A 13 1.91 -3.12 5.71
C ARG A 13 0.53 -2.69 6.20
N LYS A 14 0.45 -1.52 6.83
CA LYS A 14 -0.83 -1.05 7.34
C LYS A 14 -1.81 -0.73 6.20
N ILE A 15 -1.31 -0.16 5.12
CA ILE A 15 -2.14 0.11 3.95
C ILE A 15 -2.59 -1.20 3.30
N PHE A 16 -1.67 -2.16 3.20
CA PHE A 16 -2.00 -3.48 2.67
C PHE A 16 -3.14 -4.11 3.47
N ASP A 17 -3.03 -4.10 4.80
CA ASP A 17 -4.07 -4.67 5.66
C ASP A 17 -5.39 -3.95 5.47
N THR A 18 -5.36 -2.62 5.41
CA THR A 18 -6.57 -1.82 5.23
C THR A 18 -7.25 -2.16 3.92
N LEU A 19 -6.49 -2.25 2.84
CA LEU A 19 -7.03 -2.58 1.53
C LEU A 19 -7.56 -4.00 1.50
N ASN A 20 -6.85 -4.92 2.14
CA ASN A 20 -7.23 -6.32 2.16
C ASN A 20 -8.60 -6.53 2.82
N TYR A 21 -8.93 -5.68 3.79
CA TYR A 21 -10.21 -5.78 4.47
C TYR A 21 -11.25 -4.82 3.92
N SER A 22 -10.90 -4.03 2.92
CA SER A 22 -11.83 -3.07 2.33
C SER A 22 -12.84 -3.79 1.45
N LYS A 23 -14.10 -3.42 1.59
CA LYS A 23 -15.17 -3.95 0.74
C LYS A 23 -15.54 -2.99 -0.37
N LYS A 24 -14.97 -1.80 -0.35
CA LYS A 24 -15.29 -0.78 -1.35
C LYS A 24 -14.57 -1.02 -2.66
N LEU A 25 -13.41 -1.63 -2.59
CA LEU A 25 -12.60 -1.93 -3.76
C LEU A 25 -12.69 -3.43 -4.03
N LYS A 26 -13.32 -3.79 -5.14
CA LYS A 26 -13.53 -5.20 -5.45
C LYS A 26 -12.27 -5.78 -6.07
N MET A 27 -11.47 -6.43 -5.25
CA MET A 27 -10.19 -7.00 -5.64
C MET A 27 -10.29 -8.51 -5.73
N SER A 28 -9.70 -9.08 -6.77
CA SER A 28 -9.54 -10.52 -6.85
C SER A 28 -8.23 -10.96 -6.18
N SER A 29 -7.26 -10.06 -6.09
CA SER A 29 -5.96 -10.40 -5.50
C SER A 29 -5.26 -9.13 -5.01
N ILE A 30 -4.53 -9.25 -3.90
CA ILE A 30 -3.68 -8.19 -3.38
C ILE A 30 -2.44 -8.85 -2.81
N LEU A 31 -1.27 -8.37 -3.23
CA LEU A 31 0.01 -8.96 -2.85
C LEU A 31 1.03 -7.86 -2.59
N PRO A 32 1.94 -8.06 -1.62
CA PRO A 32 3.10 -7.20 -1.54
C PRO A 32 4.03 -7.48 -2.71
N ASP A 33 4.69 -6.43 -3.22
CA ASP A 33 5.66 -6.59 -4.29
C ASP A 33 6.92 -7.24 -3.73
N ARG A 34 7.37 -8.33 -4.36
CA ARG A 34 8.57 -9.03 -3.92
C ARG A 34 9.83 -8.24 -4.18
N ASP A 35 9.82 -7.40 -5.22
CA ASP A 35 10.99 -6.66 -5.64
C ASP A 35 11.11 -5.30 -4.96
N SER A 36 10.08 -4.91 -4.19
CA SER A 36 10.08 -3.63 -3.51
C SER A 36 9.34 -3.72 -2.19
N ASP A 37 9.95 -3.21 -1.14
CA ASP A 37 9.30 -3.13 0.17
C ASP A 37 8.28 -1.99 0.23
N TYR A 38 8.17 -1.21 -0.83
CA TYR A 38 7.38 0.02 -0.84
C TYR A 38 6.20 -0.03 -1.80
N ALA A 39 5.89 -1.20 -2.33
CA ALA A 39 4.84 -1.32 -3.33
C ALA A 39 3.89 -2.45 -3.01
N ILE A 40 2.66 -2.28 -3.46
CA ILE A 40 1.59 -3.26 -3.32
C ILE A 40 1.01 -3.49 -4.71
N LEU A 41 0.88 -4.76 -5.09
CA LEU A 41 0.26 -5.13 -6.36
C LEU A 41 -1.17 -5.55 -6.11
N LEU A 42 -2.09 -5.09 -6.94
CA LEU A 42 -3.47 -5.52 -6.80
C LEU A 42 -4.10 -5.76 -8.15
N GLU A 43 -5.03 -6.69 -8.16
CA GLU A 43 -5.83 -7.01 -9.31
C GLU A 43 -7.30 -6.89 -8.94
N LEU A 44 -8.06 -6.17 -9.75
CA LEU A 44 -9.48 -6.00 -9.51
C LEU A 44 -10.26 -7.12 -10.16
N GLU A 45 -11.52 -7.24 -9.78
CA GLU A 45 -12.39 -8.31 -10.31
C GLU A 45 -12.62 -8.20 -11.80
N ASP A 46 -12.47 -7.00 -12.36
CA ASP A 46 -12.64 -6.80 -13.80
C ASP A 46 -11.37 -7.14 -14.61
N GLY A 47 -10.32 -7.61 -13.91
CA GLY A 47 -9.06 -7.96 -14.56
C GLY A 47 -8.04 -6.85 -14.60
N SER A 48 -8.39 -5.65 -14.17
CA SER A 48 -7.44 -4.53 -14.12
C SER A 48 -6.36 -4.79 -13.08
N LYS A 49 -5.14 -4.38 -13.37
CA LYS A 49 -4.00 -4.57 -12.49
C LYS A 49 -3.34 -3.24 -12.20
N PHE A 50 -3.01 -3.02 -10.94
CA PHE A 50 -2.42 -1.77 -10.49
C PHE A 50 -1.27 -2.03 -9.54
N GLU A 51 -0.35 -1.10 -9.52
CA GLU A 51 0.74 -1.09 -8.54
C GLU A 51 0.62 0.21 -7.74
N ILE A 52 0.61 0.08 -6.42
CA ILE A 52 0.57 1.22 -5.52
C ILE A 52 1.95 1.37 -4.91
N ILE A 53 2.57 2.53 -5.12
CA ILE A 53 3.89 2.81 -4.60
C ILE A 53 3.76 3.85 -3.49
N ILE A 54 4.37 3.57 -2.35
CA ILE A 54 4.29 4.43 -1.17
C ILE A 54 5.65 5.05 -0.93
N ILE A 55 5.72 6.36 -1.02
CA ILE A 55 6.97 7.10 -0.91
C ILE A 55 6.79 8.19 0.15
N PRO A 56 7.74 8.30 1.11
CA PRO A 56 7.66 9.40 2.06
C PRO A 56 7.83 10.73 1.34
N THR A 57 7.19 11.75 1.84
CA THR A 57 7.23 13.05 1.19
C THR A 57 7.28 14.15 2.25
N ARG A 58 7.83 15.28 1.85
CA ARG A 58 7.82 16.50 2.66
C ARG A 58 6.91 17.57 2.06
N ARG A 59 6.09 17.19 1.09
CA ARG A 59 5.25 18.15 0.38
C ARG A 59 4.04 18.62 1.17
N PHE A 60 3.68 17.88 2.21
CA PHE A 60 2.58 18.31 3.07
C PHE A 60 3.08 19.39 4.01
N VAL A 61 2.35 20.47 4.06
CA VAL A 61 2.71 21.63 4.85
C VAL A 61 1.61 21.94 5.84
#